data_852ac3ae55840dfce7d1e441f419f8b6
#
_entry.id   852ac3ae55840dfce7d1e441f419f8b6
#
_cell.length_a   1.000
_cell.length_b   1.000
_cell.length_c   1.000
_cell.angle_alpha   90.00
_cell.angle_beta   90.00
_cell.angle_gamma   90.00
#
_symmetry.space_group_name_H-M   'P 1'
#
loop_
_entity.id
_entity.type
_entity.pdbx_description
1 polymer ?
#
loop_
_entity_poly.entity_id
_entity_poly.type
_entity_poly.pdbx_seq_one_letter_code
_entity_poly.pdbx_strand_id
1 'polypeptide(L)'
;SCMATSLNGAAFTPDDNRVAFFGDGFSAESGNGEDSAPVWGTIGIDGSELEHIGYTALNLRGGDKISLAPSNSTVTNNRFHDFGDIGRVYNGALQIDGNAFYIAHNEFYHAPHTTLTEDARGYVYEYNYIHDVCYESGDAGSIYVGGWVGNGTVYRYNVFKDIVCYDSVYMNPHGIYSDAGGGMRNIYSNIFINIDGYGVYCGGRDIKVLDNIFVDTSIHFDQCGYYPGTGPNAGYTQIAEFPVEWAVPSSIGYNWKLPLLNPKLSGYGTELWSVVAPALRVIKTTNVIDLNDNYTPHAYGDSRIRNNVFASDKVARSTEIFNNIYRLADIRDNVDMTVDSVGFADYAGGDYTLAEDSAVYNAIQGFHALDFSKVGVQK
;
A
#
# COMPACT_ATOMS: atom_id res chain seq x y z
N SER A 1 -5.32 -13.06 24.29
CA SER A 1 -5.53 -11.63 24.03
C SER A 1 -4.62 -10.81 24.93
N CYS A 2 -3.86 -9.92 24.36
CA CYS A 2 -3.04 -8.97 25.10
C CYS A 2 -3.68 -7.59 24.87
N MET A 3 -4.01 -6.89 25.93
CA MET A 3 -4.52 -5.53 25.88
C MET A 3 -3.38 -4.61 26.30
N ALA A 4 -2.92 -3.75 25.39
CA ALA A 4 -1.92 -2.73 25.68
C ALA A 4 -2.59 -1.36 25.67
N THR A 5 -2.84 -0.79 26.83
CA THR A 5 -3.46 0.51 27.01
C THR A 5 -2.47 1.54 27.52
N SER A 6 -2.51 2.75 26.97
CA SER A 6 -1.75 3.91 27.45
C SER A 6 -0.22 3.71 27.49
N LEU A 7 0.38 3.27 26.40
CA LEU A 7 1.83 3.16 26.28
C LEU A 7 2.44 4.51 25.85
N ASN A 8 2.78 5.36 26.78
CA ASN A 8 3.58 6.55 26.52
C ASN A 8 5.01 6.14 26.20
N GLY A 9 5.27 5.86 24.92
CA GLY A 9 6.60 5.59 24.42
C GLY A 9 7.20 4.25 24.85
N ALA A 10 6.44 3.18 24.79
CA ALA A 10 6.96 1.85 25.11
C ALA A 10 6.77 0.87 23.95
N ALA A 11 7.81 0.11 23.63
CA ALA A 11 7.80 -0.94 22.65
C ALA A 11 7.96 -2.32 23.30
N PHE A 12 7.29 -3.31 22.75
CA PHE A 12 7.64 -4.72 22.98
C PHE A 12 8.70 -5.12 21.97
N THR A 13 9.88 -5.46 22.44
CA THR A 13 10.91 -6.08 21.60
C THR A 13 11.10 -7.52 22.12
N PRO A 14 10.58 -8.55 21.45
CA PRO A 14 10.95 -9.91 21.79
C PRO A 14 12.34 -10.16 21.22
N ASP A 15 13.34 -9.92 22.03
CA ASP A 15 14.65 -10.50 21.85
C ASP A 15 14.82 -11.58 22.93
N ASP A 16 15.13 -12.79 22.57
CA ASP A 16 15.30 -13.96 23.46
C ASP A 16 14.14 -14.20 24.45
N ASN A 17 12.89 -14.04 24.04
CA ASN A 17 11.72 -14.10 24.92
C ASN A 17 11.68 -13.01 26.00
N ARG A 18 12.38 -11.91 25.85
CA ARG A 18 12.31 -10.76 26.73
C ARG A 18 11.42 -9.69 26.13
N VAL A 19 10.69 -9.02 27.00
CA VAL A 19 9.90 -7.85 26.66
C VAL A 19 10.68 -6.62 27.10
N ALA A 20 11.11 -5.79 26.14
CA ALA A 20 11.74 -4.51 26.43
C ALA A 20 10.79 -3.38 25.93
N PHE A 21 10.70 -2.30 26.71
CA PHE A 21 9.85 -1.16 26.42
C PHE A 21 10.72 0.01 25.93
N PHE A 22 10.54 0.41 24.68
CA PHE A 22 11.18 1.56 24.06
C PHE A 22 10.11 2.48 23.43
N GLY A 23 10.48 3.62 22.91
CA GLY A 23 9.57 4.69 22.45
C GLY A 23 8.44 4.34 21.48
N ASP A 24 8.48 3.20 20.80
CA ASP A 24 7.45 2.68 19.92
C ASP A 24 6.58 1.64 20.64
N GLY A 25 5.41 1.28 20.13
CA GLY A 25 4.51 0.32 20.76
C GLY A 25 5.12 -1.07 20.91
N PHE A 26 5.11 -1.86 19.85
CA PHE A 26 5.68 -3.21 19.83
C PHE A 26 6.65 -3.36 18.65
N SER A 27 7.84 -3.89 18.91
CA SER A 27 8.81 -4.22 17.86
C SER A 27 9.20 -5.68 17.97
N ALA A 28 9.16 -6.38 16.86
CA ALA A 28 9.54 -7.78 16.78
C ALA A 28 10.28 -8.07 15.48
N GLU A 29 11.36 -8.80 15.59
CA GLU A 29 12.13 -9.30 14.46
C GLU A 29 11.99 -10.81 14.35
N SER A 30 11.56 -11.29 13.18
CA SER A 30 11.61 -12.70 12.82
C SER A 30 12.62 -12.86 11.69
N GLY A 31 13.86 -13.21 12.00
CA GLY A 31 14.95 -13.29 11.03
C GLY A 31 15.83 -12.05 11.03
N ASN A 32 16.74 -11.96 10.14
CA ASN A 32 17.97 -11.18 10.23
C ASN A 32 17.89 -9.67 10.21
N GLY A 33 18.68 -9.06 11.04
CA GLY A 33 19.38 -7.82 10.70
C GLY A 33 20.36 -8.06 9.52
N GLU A 34 20.81 -7.00 8.90
CA GLU A 34 21.51 -6.97 7.61
C GLU A 34 22.73 -7.90 7.46
N ASP A 35 23.22 -8.55 8.51
CA ASP A 35 24.49 -9.28 8.54
C ASP A 35 24.46 -10.72 9.09
N SER A 36 23.33 -11.26 9.45
CA SER A 36 23.27 -12.60 10.06
C SER A 36 22.40 -13.59 9.27
N ALA A 37 22.65 -14.89 9.41
CA ALA A 37 21.87 -15.93 8.74
C ALA A 37 20.44 -16.02 9.30
N PRO A 38 19.39 -16.34 8.49
CA PRO A 38 17.99 -16.24 8.89
C PRO A 38 17.69 -17.01 10.17
N VAL A 39 17.27 -16.27 11.19
CA VAL A 39 16.61 -16.90 12.34
C VAL A 39 15.13 -17.00 11.97
N TRP A 40 14.66 -18.20 11.77
CA TRP A 40 13.31 -18.49 11.33
C TRP A 40 12.36 -18.48 12.54
N GLY A 41 11.91 -17.30 12.92
CA GLY A 41 10.85 -17.16 13.89
C GLY A 41 9.59 -16.62 13.23
N THR A 42 8.46 -17.26 13.39
CA THR A 42 7.18 -16.71 13.01
C THR A 42 6.63 -15.88 14.16
N ILE A 43 6.28 -14.62 13.91
CA ILE A 43 5.61 -13.75 14.89
C ILE A 43 4.14 -13.71 14.53
N GLY A 44 3.29 -14.04 15.48
CA GLY A 44 1.84 -13.93 15.37
C GLY A 44 1.29 -12.94 16.39
N ILE A 45 0.53 -11.95 15.94
CA ILE A 45 -0.24 -11.05 16.80
C ILE A 45 -1.70 -11.21 16.39
N ASP A 46 -2.51 -11.71 17.28
CA ASP A 46 -3.90 -12.06 17.02
C ASP A 46 -4.81 -11.67 18.17
N GLY A 47 -6.00 -11.17 17.85
CA GLY A 47 -7.09 -10.89 18.79
C GLY A 47 -6.73 -9.85 19.86
N SER A 48 -5.91 -8.87 19.54
CA SER A 48 -5.44 -7.82 20.45
C SER A 48 -6.07 -6.48 20.16
N GLU A 49 -6.15 -5.63 21.17
CA GLU A 49 -6.52 -4.23 21.04
C GLU A 49 -5.33 -3.38 21.49
N LEU A 50 -4.87 -2.47 20.62
CA LEU A 50 -3.74 -1.58 20.84
C LEU A 50 -4.23 -0.14 20.68
N GLU A 51 -4.23 0.60 21.79
CA GLU A 51 -4.79 1.94 21.86
C GLU A 51 -3.87 2.90 22.62
N HIS A 52 -4.02 4.20 22.36
CA HIS A 52 -3.29 5.28 23.01
C HIS A 52 -1.76 5.10 22.94
N ILE A 53 -1.28 4.84 21.74
CA ILE A 53 0.14 4.62 21.46
C ILE A 53 0.78 5.94 21.01
N GLY A 54 1.85 6.36 21.69
CA GLY A 54 2.52 7.63 21.41
C GLY A 54 3.17 7.71 20.03
N TYR A 55 3.63 6.58 19.52
CA TYR A 55 4.33 6.46 18.24
C TYR A 55 3.76 5.29 17.43
N THR A 56 4.59 4.51 16.73
CA THR A 56 4.21 3.31 15.99
C THR A 56 3.74 2.20 16.95
N ALA A 57 2.59 1.61 16.67
CA ALA A 57 2.07 0.56 17.54
C ALA A 57 2.84 -0.76 17.39
N LEU A 58 3.10 -1.21 16.15
CA LEU A 58 3.89 -2.41 15.87
C LEU A 58 4.99 -2.12 14.86
N ASN A 59 6.21 -2.46 15.21
CA ASN A 59 7.35 -2.46 14.30
C ASN A 59 7.79 -3.92 14.09
N LEU A 60 7.61 -4.43 12.89
CA LEU A 60 7.83 -5.83 12.56
C LEU A 60 8.87 -5.96 11.47
N ARG A 61 9.90 -6.75 11.73
CA ARG A 61 10.91 -7.09 10.75
C ARG A 61 11.00 -8.61 10.59
N GLY A 62 11.04 -9.09 9.34
CA GLY A 62 11.15 -10.53 9.12
C GLY A 62 11.18 -10.97 7.68
N GLY A 63 11.74 -12.14 7.46
CA GLY A 63 12.04 -12.63 6.13
C GLY A 63 13.21 -11.88 5.48
N ASP A 64 13.43 -12.12 4.21
CA ASP A 64 14.54 -11.49 3.49
C ASP A 64 14.09 -10.97 2.11
N LYS A 65 14.32 -9.69 1.86
CA LYS A 65 13.88 -8.99 0.65
C LYS A 65 14.64 -9.40 -0.61
N ILE A 66 15.79 -10.04 -0.48
CA ILE A 66 16.68 -10.39 -1.59
C ILE A 66 16.46 -11.84 -2.00
N SER A 67 16.59 -12.75 -1.07
CA SER A 67 16.34 -14.19 -1.29
C SER A 67 14.85 -14.53 -1.34
N LEU A 68 13.99 -13.57 -0.94
CA LEU A 68 12.54 -13.73 -0.81
C LEU A 68 12.13 -14.82 0.20
N ALA A 69 13.00 -15.11 1.15
CA ALA A 69 12.66 -15.98 2.26
C ALA A 69 11.49 -15.37 3.06
N PRO A 70 10.41 -16.13 3.30
CA PRO A 70 9.22 -15.56 3.93
C PRO A 70 9.42 -15.37 5.44
N SER A 71 8.86 -14.30 6.00
CA SER A 71 8.76 -14.13 7.44
C SER A 71 7.75 -15.09 8.06
N ASN A 72 6.68 -15.41 7.32
CA ASN A 72 5.48 -16.10 7.79
C ASN A 72 4.82 -15.44 9.01
N SER A 73 5.13 -14.17 9.25
CA SER A 73 4.55 -13.42 10.37
C SER A 73 3.13 -12.96 10.04
N THR A 74 2.28 -12.94 11.06
CA THR A 74 0.86 -12.63 10.92
C THR A 74 0.42 -11.54 11.88
N VAL A 75 -0.44 -10.65 11.40
CA VAL A 75 -1.16 -9.65 12.22
C VAL A 75 -2.64 -9.82 11.90
N THR A 76 -3.39 -10.45 12.81
CA THR A 76 -4.77 -10.85 12.52
C THR A 76 -5.73 -10.52 13.64
N ASN A 77 -6.95 -10.12 13.30
CA ASN A 77 -8.04 -9.89 14.26
C ASN A 77 -7.74 -8.84 15.35
N ASN A 78 -6.91 -7.86 15.05
CA ASN A 78 -6.56 -6.83 16.03
C ASN A 78 -7.32 -5.53 15.77
N ARG A 79 -7.51 -4.73 16.82
CA ARG A 79 -7.91 -3.32 16.74
C ARG A 79 -6.73 -2.43 17.04
N PHE A 80 -6.51 -1.46 16.17
CA PHE A 80 -5.49 -0.43 16.32
C PHE A 80 -6.17 0.92 16.25
N HIS A 81 -6.10 1.71 17.31
CA HIS A 81 -6.66 3.05 17.32
C HIS A 81 -5.92 3.96 18.27
N ASP A 82 -6.09 5.27 18.09
CA ASP A 82 -5.41 6.27 18.90
C ASP A 82 -3.89 6.01 18.97
N PHE A 83 -3.27 5.75 17.82
CA PHE A 83 -1.82 5.63 17.69
C PHE A 83 -1.24 6.89 17.03
N GLY A 84 0.06 7.13 17.23
CA GLY A 84 0.71 8.36 16.82
C GLY A 84 0.30 9.55 17.68
N ASP A 85 -0.08 9.35 18.94
CA ASP A 85 -0.55 10.40 19.82
C ASP A 85 0.50 11.47 20.14
N ILE A 86 1.78 11.11 20.10
CA ILE A 86 2.92 12.01 20.30
C ILE A 86 3.63 12.27 18.97
N GLY A 87 4.04 11.21 18.29
CA GLY A 87 4.65 11.29 16.96
C GLY A 87 3.60 11.31 15.88
N ARG A 88 3.06 12.50 15.57
CA ARG A 88 1.88 12.68 14.71
C ARG A 88 2.07 12.29 13.24
N VAL A 89 3.30 12.13 12.78
CA VAL A 89 3.64 11.93 11.37
C VAL A 89 4.53 10.69 11.20
N TYR A 90 4.23 9.85 10.23
CA TYR A 90 4.92 8.59 9.90
C TYR A 90 5.03 7.57 11.05
N ASN A 91 4.16 7.67 12.04
CA ASN A 91 4.03 6.69 13.12
C ASN A 91 2.68 5.98 12.98
N GLY A 92 2.66 4.95 12.16
CA GLY A 92 1.45 4.17 11.87
C GLY A 92 1.16 3.09 12.91
N ALA A 93 0.04 2.42 12.73
CA ALA A 93 -0.23 1.20 13.49
C ALA A 93 0.85 0.13 13.20
N LEU A 94 1.24 0.00 11.95
CA LEU A 94 2.21 -0.99 11.50
C LEU A 94 3.37 -0.32 10.74
N GLN A 95 4.58 -0.67 11.11
CA GLN A 95 5.77 -0.51 10.28
C GLN A 95 6.33 -1.90 10.01
N ILE A 96 6.42 -2.29 8.74
CA ILE A 96 6.90 -3.61 8.35
C ILE A 96 8.11 -3.52 7.43
N ASP A 97 9.10 -4.38 7.68
CA ASP A 97 10.29 -4.51 6.86
C ASP A 97 10.58 -6.00 6.60
N GLY A 98 10.84 -6.36 5.36
CA GLY A 98 11.20 -7.73 5.02
C GLY A 98 10.37 -8.35 3.90
N ASN A 99 9.88 -9.59 4.09
CA ASN A 99 9.17 -10.33 3.04
C ASN A 99 8.06 -11.23 3.58
N ALA A 100 6.93 -11.26 2.86
CA ALA A 100 5.83 -12.20 3.06
C ALA A 100 5.19 -12.18 4.46
N PHE A 101 4.63 -11.03 4.83
CA PHE A 101 3.73 -10.88 5.97
C PHE A 101 2.29 -11.18 5.57
N TYR A 102 1.48 -11.61 6.52
CA TYR A 102 0.04 -11.75 6.37
C TYR A 102 -0.69 -10.85 7.36
N ILE A 103 -1.43 -9.87 6.86
CA ILE A 103 -2.11 -8.83 7.65
C ILE A 103 -3.59 -8.88 7.28
N ALA A 104 -4.42 -9.39 8.17
CA ALA A 104 -5.81 -9.65 7.82
C ALA A 104 -6.80 -9.47 8.99
N HIS A 105 -8.03 -9.12 8.64
CA HIS A 105 -9.14 -9.02 9.59
C HIS A 105 -8.87 -8.03 10.73
N ASN A 106 -8.04 -7.01 10.50
CA ASN A 106 -7.81 -5.97 11.50
C ASN A 106 -8.73 -4.78 11.27
N GLU A 107 -8.92 -3.99 12.31
CA GLU A 107 -9.58 -2.69 12.27
C GLU A 107 -8.56 -1.62 12.67
N PHE A 108 -8.43 -0.57 11.81
CA PHE A 108 -7.51 0.55 12.03
C PHE A 108 -8.31 1.83 11.97
N TYR A 109 -8.27 2.63 13.02
CA TYR A 109 -9.05 3.85 13.04
C TYR A 109 -8.49 4.91 14.00
N HIS A 110 -9.00 6.13 13.84
CA HIS A 110 -8.73 7.28 14.68
C HIS A 110 -7.23 7.57 14.83
N ALA A 111 -6.59 7.91 13.71
CA ALA A 111 -5.16 8.22 13.67
C ALA A 111 -4.84 9.46 12.83
N PRO A 112 -3.87 10.28 13.26
CA PRO A 112 -3.52 11.53 12.60
C PRO A 112 -2.87 11.34 11.23
N HIS A 113 -2.26 10.18 11.00
CA HIS A 113 -1.49 9.88 9.81
C HIS A 113 -1.77 8.44 9.32
N THR A 114 -0.82 7.82 8.65
CA THR A 114 -0.89 6.51 8.03
C THR A 114 -1.13 5.36 9.02
N THR A 115 -1.75 4.29 8.56
CA THR A 115 -1.88 3.04 9.34
C THR A 115 -0.73 2.08 9.11
N LEU A 116 -0.20 2.05 7.88
CA LEU A 116 0.88 1.16 7.48
C LEU A 116 1.94 1.94 6.71
N THR A 117 3.17 1.84 7.17
CA THR A 117 4.37 2.15 6.39
C THR A 117 5.14 0.88 6.12
N GLU A 118 5.70 0.76 4.91
CA GLU A 118 6.38 -0.47 4.55
C GLU A 118 7.71 -0.28 3.82
N ASP A 119 8.66 -1.15 4.16
CA ASP A 119 9.78 -1.56 3.32
C ASP A 119 9.77 -3.09 3.17
N ALA A 120 8.58 -3.67 3.00
CA ALA A 120 8.36 -5.10 2.86
C ALA A 120 7.92 -5.46 1.44
N ARG A 121 8.04 -6.74 1.08
CA ARG A 121 7.69 -7.27 -0.24
C ARG A 121 6.79 -8.47 -0.12
N GLY A 122 5.98 -8.73 -1.14
CA GLY A 122 5.22 -9.96 -1.27
C GLY A 122 4.27 -10.24 -0.11
N TYR A 123 3.82 -9.25 0.63
CA TYR A 123 2.86 -9.45 1.71
C TYR A 123 1.42 -9.42 1.21
N VAL A 124 0.52 -9.94 2.03
CA VAL A 124 -0.92 -9.94 1.80
C VAL A 124 -1.59 -9.10 2.87
N TYR A 125 -2.38 -8.13 2.42
CA TYR A 125 -3.18 -7.25 3.25
C TYR A 125 -4.65 -7.41 2.84
N GLU A 126 -5.44 -8.14 3.64
CA GLU A 126 -6.80 -8.48 3.23
C GLU A 126 -7.83 -8.44 4.35
N TYR A 127 -9.07 -8.18 3.99
CA TYR A 127 -10.21 -8.13 4.90
C TYR A 127 -10.03 -7.17 6.08
N ASN A 128 -9.20 -6.15 5.93
CA ASN A 128 -9.05 -5.13 6.97
C ASN A 128 -10.08 -4.02 6.77
N TYR A 129 -10.50 -3.39 7.87
CA TYR A 129 -11.31 -2.19 7.88
C TYR A 129 -10.47 -1.01 8.34
N ILE A 130 -10.33 -0.02 7.48
CA ILE A 130 -9.52 1.18 7.72
C ILE A 130 -10.42 2.39 7.62
N HIS A 131 -10.54 3.18 8.69
CA HIS A 131 -11.40 4.35 8.67
C HIS A 131 -10.95 5.45 9.63
N ASP A 132 -11.41 6.69 9.39
CA ASP A 132 -11.10 7.84 10.23
C ASP A 132 -9.60 8.00 10.52
N VAL A 133 -8.77 7.95 9.47
CA VAL A 133 -7.32 8.08 9.57
C VAL A 133 -6.81 9.19 8.65
N CYS A 134 -5.55 9.60 8.83
CA CYS A 134 -4.91 10.71 8.14
C CYS A 134 -5.58 12.08 8.40
N TYR A 135 -6.27 12.26 9.50
CA TYR A 135 -7.11 13.45 9.73
C TYR A 135 -6.30 14.74 9.98
N GLU A 136 -5.00 14.65 10.24
CA GLU A 136 -4.10 15.81 10.41
C GLU A 136 -3.03 15.92 9.31
N SER A 137 -3.02 15.00 8.34
CA SER A 137 -1.93 14.92 7.38
C SER A 137 -2.44 14.82 5.95
N GLY A 138 -2.14 15.84 5.15
CA GLY A 138 -2.13 15.71 3.70
C GLY A 138 -0.83 15.05 3.22
N ASP A 139 -0.66 14.86 1.91
CA ASP A 139 0.50 14.18 1.29
C ASP A 139 0.84 12.86 2.01
N ALA A 140 -0.19 12.11 2.29
CA ALA A 140 -0.16 10.86 3.04
C ALA A 140 -1.14 9.85 2.44
N GLY A 141 -1.06 8.62 2.90
CA GLY A 141 -2.06 7.59 2.61
C GLY A 141 -2.31 6.75 3.83
N SER A 142 -3.49 6.17 3.95
CA SER A 142 -3.72 5.21 5.02
C SER A 142 -2.73 4.05 4.94
N ILE A 143 -2.40 3.62 3.74
CA ILE A 143 -1.22 2.82 3.44
C ILE A 143 -0.25 3.70 2.64
N TYR A 144 0.93 3.95 3.19
CA TYR A 144 1.98 4.72 2.52
C TYR A 144 3.16 3.83 2.17
N VAL A 145 3.51 3.85 0.91
CA VAL A 145 4.54 2.99 0.36
C VAL A 145 5.46 3.80 -0.52
N GLY A 146 6.74 3.82 -0.20
CA GLY A 146 7.77 4.47 -1.01
C GLY A 146 8.51 3.48 -1.90
N GLY A 147 8.71 3.84 -3.17
CA GLY A 147 9.66 3.15 -4.05
C GLY A 147 9.23 1.80 -4.63
N TRP A 148 10.20 1.05 -5.11
CA TRP A 148 10.07 -0.11 -6.00
C TRP A 148 9.70 -1.44 -5.35
N VAL A 149 9.40 -1.46 -4.09
CA VAL A 149 9.44 -2.67 -3.26
C VAL A 149 8.22 -3.60 -3.34
N GLY A 150 7.28 -3.42 -4.25
CA GLY A 150 6.02 -4.19 -4.28
C GLY A 150 6.17 -5.70 -4.39
N ASN A 151 6.90 -6.18 -5.38
CA ASN A 151 7.14 -7.60 -5.65
C ASN A 151 5.91 -8.52 -5.44
N GLY A 152 4.79 -8.17 -6.05
CA GLY A 152 3.58 -8.98 -5.95
C GLY A 152 2.76 -8.78 -4.66
N THR A 153 3.06 -7.77 -3.87
CA THR A 153 2.22 -7.38 -2.72
C THR A 153 0.76 -7.27 -3.13
N VAL A 154 -0.12 -7.77 -2.28
CA VAL A 154 -1.55 -7.89 -2.53
C VAL A 154 -2.33 -7.10 -1.49
N TYR A 155 -3.15 -6.17 -1.95
CA TYR A 155 -4.18 -5.50 -1.16
C TYR A 155 -5.53 -5.92 -1.70
N ARG A 156 -6.28 -6.71 -0.96
CA ARG A 156 -7.58 -7.20 -1.42
C ARG A 156 -8.62 -7.30 -0.32
N TYR A 157 -9.86 -7.14 -0.73
CA TYR A 157 -11.01 -7.35 0.16
C TYR A 157 -11.00 -6.44 1.40
N ASN A 158 -10.37 -5.25 1.29
CA ASN A 158 -10.35 -4.27 2.36
C ASN A 158 -11.42 -3.20 2.13
N VAL A 159 -11.84 -2.57 3.21
CA VAL A 159 -12.63 -1.33 3.15
C VAL A 159 -11.79 -0.18 3.69
N PHE A 160 -11.67 0.86 2.88
CA PHE A 160 -11.04 2.14 3.22
C PHE A 160 -12.13 3.22 3.24
N LYS A 161 -12.32 3.88 4.37
CA LYS A 161 -13.44 4.79 4.55
C LYS A 161 -13.05 6.03 5.35
N ASP A 162 -13.61 7.18 4.98
CA ASP A 162 -13.43 8.43 5.72
C ASP A 162 -11.95 8.77 5.99
N ILE A 163 -11.15 8.78 4.90
CA ILE A 163 -9.75 9.20 4.94
C ILE A 163 -9.71 10.67 4.52
N VAL A 164 -9.91 11.54 5.51
CA VAL A 164 -10.19 12.95 5.33
C VAL A 164 -9.26 13.78 6.21
N CYS A 165 -8.56 14.75 5.63
CA CYS A 165 -7.71 15.68 6.37
C CYS A 165 -8.45 16.96 6.67
N TYR A 166 -8.54 17.34 7.94
CA TYR A 166 -9.31 18.52 8.38
C TYR A 166 -8.72 19.86 7.96
N ASP A 167 -7.42 19.91 7.67
CA ASP A 167 -6.72 21.16 7.30
C ASP A 167 -5.55 20.90 6.35
N SER A 168 -5.82 20.27 5.21
CA SER A 168 -4.79 19.99 4.22
C SER A 168 -4.39 21.25 3.46
N VAL A 169 -3.12 21.62 3.55
CA VAL A 169 -2.55 22.80 2.88
C VAL A 169 -1.81 22.49 1.59
N TYR A 170 -1.52 21.22 1.30
CA TYR A 170 -0.71 20.82 0.14
C TYR A 170 -1.39 19.75 -0.71
N MET A 171 -1.56 18.57 -0.17
CA MET A 171 -2.13 17.43 -0.86
C MET A 171 -3.12 16.73 0.07
N ASN A 172 -4.19 16.20 -0.47
CA ASN A 172 -5.14 15.44 0.34
C ASN A 172 -4.65 14.01 0.56
N PRO A 173 -5.03 13.37 1.67
CA PRO A 173 -4.62 12.00 1.94
C PRO A 173 -5.31 11.00 1.01
N HIS A 174 -4.65 9.87 0.78
CA HIS A 174 -5.09 8.80 -0.10
C HIS A 174 -5.43 7.52 0.66
N GLY A 175 -6.18 6.64 0.03
CA GLY A 175 -6.39 5.29 0.55
C GLY A 175 -5.08 4.49 0.52
N ILE A 176 -4.65 4.07 -0.64
CA ILE A 176 -3.33 3.47 -0.87
C ILE A 176 -2.49 4.46 -1.66
N TYR A 177 -1.40 4.90 -1.06
CA TYR A 177 -0.45 5.81 -1.67
C TYR A 177 0.85 5.09 -2.00
N SER A 178 1.02 4.72 -3.26
CA SER A 178 2.25 4.15 -3.77
C SER A 178 3.09 5.23 -4.42
N ASP A 179 3.91 5.88 -3.62
CA ASP A 179 4.75 7.00 -4.02
C ASP A 179 6.00 6.56 -4.80
N ALA A 180 6.68 7.53 -5.41
CA ALA A 180 7.99 7.38 -6.04
C ALA A 180 8.11 6.21 -7.04
N GLY A 181 7.07 5.96 -7.84
CA GLY A 181 7.09 4.94 -8.88
C GLY A 181 6.99 3.50 -8.37
N GLY A 182 6.44 3.32 -7.18
CA GLY A 182 6.26 2.03 -6.55
C GLY A 182 5.40 1.06 -7.37
N GLY A 183 6.02 0.12 -8.06
CA GLY A 183 5.34 -0.86 -8.92
C GLY A 183 5.11 -2.23 -8.28
N MET A 184 4.68 -3.19 -9.12
CA MET A 184 4.48 -4.61 -8.78
C MET A 184 3.53 -4.85 -7.62
N ARG A 185 2.35 -4.21 -7.65
CA ARG A 185 1.29 -4.32 -6.65
C ARG A 185 -0.02 -4.77 -7.26
N ASN A 186 -0.75 -5.56 -6.50
CA ASN A 186 -2.06 -6.06 -6.88
C ASN A 186 -3.11 -5.52 -5.92
N ILE A 187 -4.00 -4.66 -6.41
CA ILE A 187 -5.04 -3.97 -5.64
C ILE A 187 -6.38 -4.39 -6.24
N TYR A 188 -7.09 -5.30 -5.58
CA TYR A 188 -8.32 -5.80 -6.15
C TYR A 188 -9.41 -6.12 -5.14
N SER A 189 -10.66 -5.97 -5.59
CA SER A 189 -11.85 -6.25 -4.79
C SER A 189 -11.89 -5.50 -3.45
N ASN A 190 -11.35 -4.26 -3.42
CA ASN A 190 -11.47 -3.37 -2.27
C ASN A 190 -12.61 -2.37 -2.47
N ILE A 191 -13.08 -1.79 -1.39
CA ILE A 191 -14.03 -0.68 -1.39
C ILE A 191 -13.36 0.55 -0.79
N PHE A 192 -13.40 1.66 -1.52
CA PHE A 192 -12.88 2.96 -1.12
C PHE A 192 -14.03 3.95 -1.04
N ILE A 193 -14.26 4.57 0.13
CA ILE A 193 -15.42 5.44 0.38
C ILE A 193 -14.96 6.73 1.02
N ASN A 194 -15.38 7.87 0.46
CA ASN A 194 -15.17 9.19 1.06
C ASN A 194 -13.69 9.44 1.42
N ILE A 195 -12.85 9.52 0.40
CA ILE A 195 -11.42 9.79 0.55
C ILE A 195 -11.11 11.13 -0.11
N ASP A 196 -10.57 12.08 0.64
CA ASP A 196 -10.31 13.45 0.18
C ASP A 196 -9.39 13.51 -1.03
N GLY A 197 -8.38 12.67 -1.09
CA GLY A 197 -7.54 12.47 -2.24
C GLY A 197 -8.07 11.37 -3.15
N TYR A 198 -7.25 10.39 -3.44
CA TYR A 198 -7.61 9.26 -4.29
C TYR A 198 -7.71 7.98 -3.47
N GLY A 199 -8.66 7.11 -3.79
CA GLY A 199 -8.71 5.77 -3.21
C GLY A 199 -7.41 5.02 -3.46
N VAL A 200 -6.86 5.15 -4.67
CA VAL A 200 -5.54 4.64 -5.04
C VAL A 200 -4.76 5.72 -5.76
N TYR A 201 -3.64 6.13 -5.20
CA TYR A 201 -2.63 6.93 -5.88
C TYR A 201 -1.43 6.02 -6.18
N CYS A 202 -1.14 5.79 -7.44
CA CYS A 202 -0.09 4.86 -7.83
C CYS A 202 0.55 5.24 -9.16
N GLY A 203 1.71 4.66 -9.41
CA GLY A 203 2.43 4.76 -10.67
C GLY A 203 3.49 3.67 -10.75
N GLY A 204 4.09 3.50 -11.92
CA GLY A 204 5.13 2.52 -12.12
C GLY A 204 4.65 1.26 -12.85
N ARG A 205 5.47 0.21 -12.79
CA ARG A 205 5.34 -1.02 -13.59
C ARG A 205 4.56 -2.10 -12.84
N ASP A 206 3.81 -2.89 -13.61
CA ASP A 206 3.11 -4.10 -13.15
C ASP A 206 2.18 -3.82 -11.94
N ILE A 207 1.39 -2.75 -12.05
CA ILE A 207 0.35 -2.43 -11.08
C ILE A 207 -0.98 -2.95 -11.62
N LYS A 208 -1.72 -3.65 -10.79
CA LYS A 208 -3.04 -4.16 -11.11
C LYS A 208 -4.06 -3.57 -10.14
N VAL A 209 -5.00 -2.78 -10.67
CA VAL A 209 -6.14 -2.23 -9.93
C VAL A 209 -7.40 -2.78 -10.59
N LEU A 210 -7.96 -3.83 -9.98
CA LEU A 210 -9.00 -4.65 -10.60
C LEU A 210 -10.20 -4.84 -9.65
N ASP A 211 -11.40 -4.79 -10.20
CA ASP A 211 -12.62 -5.16 -9.48
C ASP A 211 -12.85 -4.36 -8.16
N ASN A 212 -12.34 -3.14 -8.07
CA ASN A 212 -12.57 -2.30 -6.89
C ASN A 212 -13.80 -1.41 -7.06
N ILE A 213 -14.38 -0.96 -5.94
CA ILE A 213 -15.46 0.02 -5.90
C ILE A 213 -14.93 1.30 -5.25
N PHE A 214 -15.06 2.41 -5.94
CA PHE A 214 -14.68 3.75 -5.49
C PHE A 214 -15.95 4.60 -5.34
N VAL A 215 -16.27 5.01 -4.12
CA VAL A 215 -17.42 5.87 -3.82
C VAL A 215 -16.93 7.26 -3.45
N ASP A 216 -17.31 8.26 -4.24
CA ASP A 216 -16.89 9.66 -4.13
C ASP A 216 -15.36 9.88 -4.11
N THR A 217 -14.61 8.93 -4.63
CA THR A 217 -13.16 8.99 -4.87
C THR A 217 -12.80 8.31 -6.17
N SER A 218 -11.54 8.33 -6.57
CA SER A 218 -11.09 7.72 -7.83
C SER A 218 -9.67 7.15 -7.73
N ILE A 219 -9.08 6.84 -8.87
CA ILE A 219 -7.69 6.42 -9.02
C ILE A 219 -6.89 7.56 -9.63
N HIS A 220 -5.75 7.86 -9.05
CA HIS A 220 -4.72 8.63 -9.70
C HIS A 220 -3.58 7.71 -10.12
N PHE A 221 -3.44 7.55 -11.42
CA PHE A 221 -2.36 6.78 -12.00
C PHE A 221 -1.35 7.74 -12.59
N ASP A 222 -0.32 8.07 -11.84
CA ASP A 222 0.62 9.12 -12.13
C ASP A 222 2.05 8.62 -12.32
N GLN A 223 2.88 9.51 -12.77
CA GLN A 223 4.31 9.33 -12.97
C GLN A 223 5.10 9.27 -11.66
N CYS A 224 4.44 9.41 -10.51
CA CYS A 224 5.03 9.37 -9.17
C CYS A 224 6.35 10.15 -9.09
N GLY A 225 6.30 11.43 -9.37
CA GLY A 225 7.45 12.32 -9.31
C GLY A 225 8.30 12.38 -10.58
N TYR A 226 7.93 11.69 -11.66
CA TYR A 226 8.55 11.89 -12.96
C TYR A 226 7.84 13.01 -13.73
N TYR A 227 8.47 14.15 -13.86
CA TYR A 227 7.99 15.26 -14.67
C TYR A 227 8.88 15.43 -15.90
N PRO A 228 8.45 14.97 -17.09
CA PRO A 228 9.17 15.28 -18.31
C PRO A 228 8.92 16.77 -18.65
N GLY A 229 9.87 17.64 -18.38
CA GLY A 229 9.71 19.03 -18.77
C GLY A 229 10.60 20.05 -18.10
N THR A 230 10.39 21.31 -18.46
CA THR A 230 11.13 22.49 -18.00
C THR A 230 10.45 23.09 -16.78
N GLY A 231 10.74 22.62 -15.59
CA GLY A 231 10.22 23.18 -14.35
C GLY A 231 11.19 22.96 -13.19
N PRO A 232 10.92 23.49 -12.00
CA PRO A 232 11.77 23.26 -10.83
C PRO A 232 11.92 21.78 -10.47
N ASN A 233 11.03 20.92 -10.96
CA ASN A 233 11.07 19.46 -10.79
C ASN A 233 11.64 18.72 -12.01
N ALA A 234 12.12 19.41 -13.05
CA ALA A 234 12.78 18.80 -14.20
C ALA A 234 14.05 17.99 -13.83
N GLY A 235 14.51 18.13 -12.62
CA GLY A 235 15.64 17.36 -12.08
C GLY A 235 15.35 15.87 -11.80
N TYR A 236 14.09 15.42 -11.82
CA TYR A 236 13.78 14.00 -11.67
C TYR A 236 14.18 13.14 -12.86
N THR A 237 14.38 13.73 -14.03
CA THR A 237 15.07 13.05 -15.13
C THR A 237 16.50 12.70 -14.78
N GLN A 238 17.11 13.34 -13.78
CA GLN A 238 18.47 13.09 -13.31
C GLN A 238 18.56 11.94 -12.31
N ILE A 239 17.45 11.36 -11.84
CA ILE A 239 17.50 10.15 -10.98
C ILE A 239 18.26 9.04 -11.72
N ALA A 240 18.18 9.02 -13.05
CA ALA A 240 18.98 8.12 -13.88
C ALA A 240 20.50 8.38 -13.79
N GLU A 241 20.92 9.57 -13.40
CA GLU A 241 22.31 10.02 -13.42
C GLU A 241 22.93 10.18 -12.03
N PHE A 242 22.19 9.93 -10.95
CA PHE A 242 22.75 9.98 -9.59
C PHE A 242 23.87 8.94 -9.47
N PRO A 243 25.04 9.35 -8.98
CA PRO A 243 26.11 8.43 -8.65
C PRO A 243 25.64 7.35 -7.66
N VAL A 244 26.06 6.11 -7.88
CA VAL A 244 25.67 4.97 -7.03
C VAL A 244 26.04 5.19 -5.57
N GLU A 245 27.11 5.95 -5.31
CA GLU A 245 27.56 6.31 -3.97
C GLU A 245 26.63 7.24 -3.17
N TRP A 246 25.69 7.91 -3.84
CA TRP A 246 24.68 8.77 -3.17
C TRP A 246 23.44 8.01 -2.71
N ALA A 247 23.37 6.79 -3.06
CA ALA A 247 22.27 5.96 -2.67
C ALA A 247 22.52 5.37 -1.30
N VAL A 248 22.04 6.04 -0.30
CA VAL A 248 21.98 5.50 1.06
C VAL A 248 20.95 4.37 1.09
N PRO A 249 21.18 3.26 1.77
CA PRO A 249 20.22 2.15 1.85
C PRO A 249 18.81 2.57 2.29
N SER A 250 18.70 3.63 3.10
CA SER A 250 17.42 4.21 3.54
C SER A 250 16.70 5.03 2.47
N SER A 251 17.35 5.36 1.33
CA SER A 251 16.76 6.13 0.24
C SER A 251 16.39 5.28 -0.98
N ILE A 252 16.19 3.98 -0.77
CA ILE A 252 15.83 3.01 -1.81
C ILE A 252 14.58 3.44 -2.61
N GLY A 253 13.70 4.22 -2.01
CA GLY A 253 12.52 4.77 -2.67
C GLY A 253 12.83 5.73 -3.82
N TYR A 254 13.91 6.47 -3.77
CA TYR A 254 14.23 7.52 -4.74
C TYR A 254 15.27 7.14 -5.77
N ASN A 255 16.07 6.13 -5.53
CA ASN A 255 17.08 5.67 -6.49
C ASN A 255 16.85 4.22 -6.93
N TRP A 256 16.01 4.07 -7.92
CA TRP A 256 15.68 2.77 -8.50
C TRP A 256 16.91 2.05 -9.12
N LYS A 257 17.97 2.76 -9.50
CA LYS A 257 19.19 2.14 -10.04
C LYS A 257 19.84 1.18 -9.06
N LEU A 258 19.90 1.55 -7.78
CA LEU A 258 20.56 0.73 -6.78
C LEU A 258 19.90 -0.63 -6.58
N PRO A 259 18.59 -0.71 -6.34
CA PRO A 259 17.93 -2.00 -6.26
C PRO A 259 18.13 -2.84 -7.52
N LEU A 260 18.10 -2.22 -8.70
CA LEU A 260 18.26 -2.94 -9.95
C LEU A 260 19.70 -3.33 -10.28
N LEU A 261 20.67 -2.48 -9.97
CA LEU A 261 22.08 -2.70 -10.30
C LEU A 261 22.84 -3.49 -9.23
N ASN A 262 22.38 -3.47 -7.99
CA ASN A 262 22.99 -4.22 -6.92
C ASN A 262 22.17 -5.49 -6.59
N PRO A 263 22.59 -6.67 -7.07
CA PRO A 263 21.89 -7.92 -6.80
C PRO A 263 21.75 -8.24 -5.30
N LYS A 264 22.66 -7.72 -4.47
CA LYS A 264 22.59 -7.89 -3.01
C LYS A 264 21.46 -7.09 -2.38
N LEU A 265 21.01 -6.00 -3.03
CA LEU A 265 19.93 -5.17 -2.52
C LEU A 265 18.58 -5.50 -3.15
N SER A 266 18.56 -6.01 -4.40
CA SER A 266 17.30 -6.22 -5.13
C SER A 266 17.05 -7.65 -5.53
N GLY A 267 18.08 -8.49 -5.58
CA GLY A 267 17.99 -9.78 -6.24
C GLY A 267 17.81 -9.70 -7.78
N TYR A 268 17.73 -8.51 -8.35
CA TYR A 268 17.57 -8.31 -9.79
C TYR A 268 18.68 -9.02 -10.57
N GLY A 269 18.30 -9.68 -11.65
CA GLY A 269 19.23 -10.46 -12.47
C GLY A 269 19.50 -11.88 -11.94
N THR A 270 19.02 -12.24 -10.77
CA THR A 270 19.03 -13.63 -10.31
C THR A 270 17.90 -14.44 -10.96
N GLU A 271 18.04 -15.75 -11.02
CA GLU A 271 17.01 -16.65 -11.54
C GLU A 271 15.69 -16.51 -10.76
N LEU A 272 15.79 -16.46 -9.43
CA LEU A 272 14.64 -16.29 -8.54
C LEU A 272 13.83 -15.04 -8.90
N TRP A 273 14.45 -13.89 -9.01
CA TRP A 273 13.77 -12.65 -9.37
C TRP A 273 13.19 -12.67 -10.77
N SER A 274 13.83 -13.37 -11.68
CA SER A 274 13.30 -13.54 -13.02
C SER A 274 11.99 -14.32 -13.05
N VAL A 275 11.74 -15.16 -12.04
CA VAL A 275 10.50 -15.93 -11.90
C VAL A 275 9.43 -15.12 -11.18
N VAL A 276 9.75 -14.49 -10.04
CA VAL A 276 8.78 -13.80 -9.19
C VAL A 276 8.40 -12.40 -9.67
N ALA A 277 9.29 -11.74 -10.40
CA ALA A 277 9.07 -10.41 -10.98
C ALA A 277 9.33 -10.41 -12.49
N PRO A 278 8.53 -11.13 -13.29
CA PRO A 278 8.74 -11.26 -14.73
C PRO A 278 8.66 -9.92 -15.47
N ALA A 279 7.93 -8.96 -14.94
CA ALA A 279 7.84 -7.60 -15.49
C ALA A 279 9.19 -6.88 -15.54
N LEU A 280 10.16 -7.27 -14.71
CA LEU A 280 11.51 -6.72 -14.73
C LEU A 280 12.40 -7.30 -15.83
N ARG A 281 12.05 -8.45 -16.43
CA ARG A 281 12.85 -9.10 -17.48
C ARG A 281 12.99 -8.26 -18.75
N VAL A 282 12.02 -7.41 -19.02
CA VAL A 282 12.00 -6.58 -20.22
C VAL A 282 12.90 -5.36 -20.13
N ILE A 283 13.37 -5.02 -18.93
CA ILE A 283 14.24 -3.85 -18.72
C ILE A 283 15.59 -4.08 -19.39
N LYS A 284 15.92 -3.27 -20.39
CA LYS A 284 17.17 -3.33 -21.14
C LYS A 284 18.16 -2.25 -20.76
N THR A 285 17.68 -1.17 -20.18
CA THR A 285 18.49 -0.04 -19.78
C THR A 285 18.03 0.52 -18.44
N THR A 286 18.99 0.91 -17.62
CA THR A 286 18.76 1.60 -16.36
C THR A 286 19.18 3.06 -16.41
N ASN A 287 19.63 3.54 -17.58
CA ASN A 287 20.18 4.89 -17.76
C ASN A 287 19.17 5.90 -18.31
N VAL A 288 18.03 5.41 -18.78
CA VAL A 288 16.98 6.26 -19.39
C VAL A 288 15.68 6.00 -18.69
N ILE A 289 14.95 7.07 -18.42
CA ILE A 289 13.56 7.00 -17.96
C ILE A 289 12.69 7.47 -19.13
N ASP A 290 11.98 6.55 -19.73
CA ASP A 290 10.95 6.83 -20.73
C ASP A 290 9.71 6.00 -20.40
N LEU A 291 8.65 6.68 -19.97
CA LEU A 291 7.40 6.03 -19.57
C LEU A 291 6.67 5.33 -20.72
N ASN A 292 7.02 5.67 -21.95
CA ASN A 292 6.46 5.04 -23.17
C ASN A 292 7.35 3.91 -23.73
N ASP A 293 8.54 3.73 -23.19
CA ASP A 293 9.44 2.64 -23.58
C ASP A 293 9.44 1.55 -22.51
N ASN A 294 8.78 0.42 -22.81
CA ASN A 294 8.67 -0.72 -21.91
C ASN A 294 10.01 -1.32 -21.48
N TYR A 295 11.10 -0.97 -22.13
CA TYR A 295 12.45 -1.42 -21.78
C TYR A 295 13.13 -0.57 -20.70
N THR A 296 12.46 0.48 -20.22
CA THR A 296 12.96 1.33 -19.14
C THR A 296 12.26 1.00 -17.82
N PRO A 297 12.89 1.24 -16.67
CA PRO A 297 12.39 0.81 -15.37
C PRO A 297 11.02 1.38 -14.99
N HIS A 298 10.84 2.67 -15.20
CA HIS A 298 9.62 3.41 -14.77
C HIS A 298 8.46 3.37 -15.78
N ALA A 299 8.59 2.63 -16.87
CA ALA A 299 7.48 2.47 -17.79
C ALA A 299 6.29 1.76 -17.12
N TYR A 300 5.08 2.15 -17.49
CA TYR A 300 3.84 1.55 -16.97
C TYR A 300 3.52 0.17 -17.57
N GLY A 301 4.51 -0.50 -18.11
CA GLY A 301 4.35 -1.80 -18.73
C GLY A 301 3.75 -2.83 -17.77
N ASP A 302 2.90 -3.68 -18.33
CA ASP A 302 2.16 -4.72 -17.61
C ASP A 302 1.13 -4.22 -16.59
N SER A 303 0.92 -2.90 -16.47
CA SER A 303 -0.09 -2.33 -15.58
C SER A 303 -1.50 -2.47 -16.15
N ARG A 304 -2.46 -2.76 -15.28
CA ARG A 304 -3.88 -2.99 -15.64
C ARG A 304 -4.79 -2.28 -14.67
N ILE A 305 -5.66 -1.44 -15.20
CA ILE A 305 -6.72 -0.77 -14.43
C ILE A 305 -8.05 -1.13 -15.09
N ARG A 306 -8.71 -2.14 -14.56
CA ARG A 306 -9.89 -2.74 -15.23
C ARG A 306 -10.98 -3.10 -14.25
N ASN A 307 -12.20 -3.16 -14.78
CA ASN A 307 -13.36 -3.65 -14.05
C ASN A 307 -13.62 -2.89 -12.74
N ASN A 308 -13.19 -1.65 -12.62
CA ASN A 308 -13.47 -0.87 -11.42
C ASN A 308 -14.79 -0.11 -11.58
N VAL A 309 -15.50 0.04 -10.48
CA VAL A 309 -16.72 0.82 -10.37
C VAL A 309 -16.39 2.16 -9.72
N PHE A 310 -16.80 3.25 -10.37
CA PHE A 310 -16.71 4.61 -9.82
C PHE A 310 -18.13 5.08 -9.54
N ALA A 311 -18.50 5.14 -8.27
CA ALA A 311 -19.82 5.53 -7.81
C ALA A 311 -19.80 6.96 -7.31
N SER A 312 -20.55 7.85 -7.96
CA SER A 312 -20.71 9.22 -7.50
C SER A 312 -22.00 9.81 -8.05
N ASP A 313 -22.72 10.53 -7.22
CA ASP A 313 -23.91 11.27 -7.65
C ASP A 313 -23.58 12.65 -8.23
N LYS A 314 -22.29 13.02 -8.23
CA LYS A 314 -21.83 14.38 -8.61
C LYS A 314 -21.14 14.41 -9.97
N VAL A 315 -20.21 13.50 -10.22
CA VAL A 315 -19.36 13.51 -11.43
C VAL A 315 -18.97 12.10 -11.86
N ALA A 316 -18.69 11.93 -13.15
CA ALA A 316 -18.06 10.71 -13.67
C ALA A 316 -16.58 10.70 -13.30
N ARG A 317 -16.15 9.71 -12.52
CA ARG A 317 -14.81 9.60 -11.95
C ARG A 317 -13.85 8.75 -12.78
N SER A 318 -14.35 7.86 -13.61
CA SER A 318 -13.51 7.01 -14.47
C SER A 318 -12.62 7.82 -15.42
N THR A 319 -13.06 9.02 -15.80
CA THR A 319 -12.33 9.91 -16.71
C THR A 319 -11.07 10.50 -16.08
N GLU A 320 -10.94 10.50 -14.78
CA GLU A 320 -9.76 11.03 -14.08
C GLU A 320 -8.52 10.14 -14.25
N ILE A 321 -8.72 8.87 -14.64
CA ILE A 321 -7.63 7.90 -14.87
C ILE A 321 -6.91 8.18 -16.19
N PHE A 322 -7.56 8.84 -17.13
CA PHE A 322 -7.12 8.89 -18.53
C PHE A 322 -6.26 10.13 -18.83
N ASN A 323 -4.96 9.96 -18.78
CA ASN A 323 -4.03 10.87 -19.43
C ASN A 323 -3.28 10.13 -20.55
N ASN A 324 -3.07 10.79 -21.69
CA ASN A 324 -2.48 10.22 -22.92
C ASN A 324 -1.05 9.64 -22.77
N ILE A 325 -0.47 9.72 -21.59
CA ILE A 325 0.87 9.22 -21.26
C ILE A 325 0.91 7.72 -20.90
N TYR A 326 -0.24 7.07 -20.73
CA TYR A 326 -0.32 5.69 -20.23
C TYR A 326 -0.43 4.63 -21.34
N ARG A 327 0.26 4.83 -22.44
CA ARG A 327 0.16 3.93 -23.61
C ARG A 327 0.55 2.49 -23.35
N LEU A 328 1.28 2.22 -22.26
CA LEU A 328 1.71 0.88 -21.89
C LEU A 328 0.82 0.24 -20.82
N ALA A 329 -0.08 1.01 -20.22
CA ALA A 329 -1.07 0.50 -19.27
C ALA A 329 -2.33 0.07 -20.00
N ASP A 330 -2.92 -1.02 -19.55
CA ASP A 330 -4.20 -1.52 -20.08
C ASP A 330 -5.34 -1.00 -19.19
N ILE A 331 -5.96 0.10 -19.61
CA ILE A 331 -7.03 0.79 -18.90
C ILE A 331 -8.33 0.62 -19.68
N ARG A 332 -9.23 -0.22 -19.20
CA ARG A 332 -10.51 -0.50 -19.86
C ARG A 332 -11.53 -1.13 -18.92
N ASP A 333 -12.76 -1.23 -19.40
CA ASP A 333 -13.88 -1.92 -18.73
C ASP A 333 -14.18 -1.37 -17.32
N ASN A 334 -13.81 -0.09 -17.07
CA ASN A 334 -14.18 0.63 -15.86
C ASN A 334 -15.51 1.35 -16.11
N VAL A 335 -16.36 1.43 -15.09
CA VAL A 335 -17.72 1.96 -15.22
C VAL A 335 -18.02 3.04 -14.20
N ASP A 336 -18.79 4.05 -14.62
CA ASP A 336 -19.37 5.07 -13.72
C ASP A 336 -20.80 4.69 -13.38
N MET A 337 -21.18 4.86 -12.10
CA MET A 337 -22.52 4.61 -11.59
C MET A 337 -22.94 5.69 -10.60
N THR A 338 -24.23 5.76 -10.28
CA THR A 338 -24.70 6.44 -9.07
C THR A 338 -24.45 5.55 -7.86
N VAL A 339 -24.35 6.12 -6.67
CA VAL A 339 -24.13 5.35 -5.43
C VAL A 339 -25.25 4.33 -5.22
N ASP A 340 -26.50 4.73 -5.42
CA ASP A 340 -27.67 3.84 -5.32
C ASP A 340 -27.61 2.67 -6.32
N SER A 341 -27.07 2.88 -7.52
CA SER A 341 -26.95 1.84 -8.54
C SER A 341 -25.92 0.76 -8.23
N VAL A 342 -24.97 1.04 -7.34
CA VAL A 342 -24.03 0.02 -6.85
C VAL A 342 -24.79 -1.10 -6.14
N GLY A 343 -25.87 -0.78 -5.44
CA GLY A 343 -26.73 -1.78 -4.80
C GLY A 343 -26.07 -2.41 -3.58
N PHE A 344 -25.51 -1.60 -2.69
CA PHE A 344 -25.10 -2.04 -1.35
C PHE A 344 -26.32 -2.43 -0.52
N ALA A 345 -26.22 -3.43 0.33
CA ALA A 345 -27.29 -3.91 1.18
C ALA A 345 -27.82 -2.83 2.12
N ASP A 346 -26.95 -2.07 2.77
CA ASP A 346 -27.28 -0.88 3.57
C ASP A 346 -26.09 0.09 3.61
N TYR A 347 -25.96 0.90 2.55
CA TYR A 347 -24.86 1.86 2.46
C TYR A 347 -24.83 2.86 3.63
N ALA A 348 -25.98 3.36 4.04
CA ALA A 348 -26.10 4.33 5.13
C ALA A 348 -25.82 3.70 6.50
N GLY A 349 -26.20 2.43 6.69
CA GLY A 349 -25.92 1.67 7.90
C GLY A 349 -24.53 1.03 7.92
N GLY A 350 -23.75 1.15 6.84
CA GLY A 350 -22.38 0.65 6.76
C GLY A 350 -22.28 -0.82 6.35
N ASP A 351 -23.32 -1.41 5.77
CA ASP A 351 -23.24 -2.73 5.14
C ASP A 351 -22.94 -2.57 3.65
N TYR A 352 -21.72 -2.81 3.28
CA TYR A 352 -21.22 -2.68 1.91
C TYR A 352 -21.28 -3.99 1.10
N THR A 353 -22.03 -4.97 1.58
CA THR A 353 -22.34 -6.18 0.79
C THR A 353 -23.09 -5.79 -0.47
N LEU A 354 -22.66 -6.28 -1.63
CA LEU A 354 -23.44 -6.11 -2.87
C LEU A 354 -24.66 -7.03 -2.86
N ALA A 355 -25.83 -6.47 -3.14
CA ALA A 355 -27.04 -7.26 -3.36
C ALA A 355 -26.87 -8.19 -4.57
N GLU A 356 -27.55 -9.33 -4.58
CA GLU A 356 -27.45 -10.31 -5.67
C GLU A 356 -27.87 -9.74 -7.04
N ASP A 357 -28.74 -8.76 -7.05
CA ASP A 357 -29.24 -8.06 -8.24
C ASP A 357 -28.52 -6.72 -8.51
N SER A 358 -27.40 -6.47 -7.85
CA SER A 358 -26.59 -5.26 -8.06
C SER A 358 -26.32 -5.01 -9.54
N ALA A 359 -26.49 -3.77 -9.98
CA ALA A 359 -26.20 -3.36 -11.34
C ALA A 359 -24.71 -3.55 -11.73
N VAL A 360 -23.82 -3.65 -10.76
CA VAL A 360 -22.41 -3.93 -10.97
C VAL A 360 -22.21 -5.24 -11.74
N TYR A 361 -22.92 -6.29 -11.39
CA TYR A 361 -22.80 -7.60 -12.06
C TYR A 361 -23.27 -7.60 -13.50
N ASN A 362 -24.21 -6.71 -13.84
CA ASN A 362 -24.67 -6.52 -15.21
C ASN A 362 -23.68 -5.65 -16.03
N ALA A 363 -23.06 -4.68 -15.39
CA ALA A 363 -22.13 -3.77 -16.05
C ALA A 363 -20.75 -4.39 -16.25
N ILE A 364 -20.29 -5.22 -15.31
CA ILE A 364 -18.99 -5.88 -15.34
C ILE A 364 -19.19 -7.39 -15.15
N GLN A 365 -19.14 -8.11 -16.25
CA GLN A 365 -19.30 -9.57 -16.23
C GLN A 365 -18.15 -10.23 -15.47
N GLY A 366 -18.47 -11.03 -14.46
CA GLY A 366 -17.49 -11.73 -13.64
C GLY A 366 -16.81 -10.83 -12.60
N PHE A 367 -17.45 -9.72 -12.20
CA PHE A 367 -16.97 -8.87 -11.12
C PHE A 367 -16.79 -9.65 -9.81
N HIS A 368 -15.63 -9.52 -9.20
CA HIS A 368 -15.29 -10.17 -7.94
C HIS A 368 -15.56 -9.26 -6.75
N ALA A 369 -16.78 -9.34 -6.21
CA ALA A 369 -17.19 -8.55 -5.06
C ALA A 369 -16.49 -8.99 -3.77
N LEU A 370 -16.33 -8.03 -2.87
CA LEU A 370 -15.90 -8.25 -1.49
C LEU A 370 -17.01 -8.97 -0.71
N ASP A 371 -16.65 -10.00 0.02
CA ASP A 371 -17.50 -10.57 1.09
C ASP A 371 -17.33 -9.72 2.36
N PHE A 372 -18.22 -8.75 2.53
CA PHE A 372 -18.12 -7.76 3.63
C PHE A 372 -18.22 -8.39 5.01
N SER A 373 -18.85 -9.56 5.14
CA SER A 373 -18.96 -10.28 6.42
C SER A 373 -17.60 -10.69 7.01
N LYS A 374 -16.55 -10.69 6.19
CA LYS A 374 -15.18 -11.04 6.59
C LYS A 374 -14.31 -9.85 6.92
N VAL A 375 -14.80 -8.61 6.70
CA VAL A 375 -14.02 -7.39 6.90
C VAL A 375 -13.95 -7.05 8.38
N GLY A 376 -12.77 -6.61 8.82
CA GLY A 376 -12.52 -6.25 10.21
C GLY A 376 -12.38 -7.46 11.14
N VAL A 377 -12.43 -7.18 12.42
CA VAL A 377 -12.21 -8.18 13.48
C VAL A 377 -13.30 -9.25 13.47
N GLN A 378 -12.90 -10.49 13.37
CA GLN A 378 -13.79 -11.64 13.41
C GLN A 378 -14.05 -12.09 14.84
N LYS A 379 -15.30 -12.45 15.14
CA LYS A 379 -15.74 -12.89 16.48
C LYS A 379 -15.46 -14.36 16.73
#